data_98e13d5d69610b2eb3396c95438713aa
#
_entry.id   98e13d5d69610b2eb3396c95438713aa
#
_cell.length_a   1.000
_cell.length_b   1.000
_cell.length_c   1.000
_cell.angle_alpha   90.00
_cell.angle_beta   90.00
_cell.angle_gamma   90.00
#
_symmetry.space_group_name_H-M   'P 1'
#
loop_
_entity.id
_entity.type
_entity.pdbx_description
1 polymer ?
#
loop_
_entity_poly.entity_id
_entity_poly.type
_entity_poly.pdbx_seq_one_letter_code
_entity_poly.pdbx_strand_id
1 'polypeptide(L)'
;MTEKLYEDPEFGIVVLRKNVRSRAVSIRVKGVQNKYGGRISVTVPWSLRYQDGINYLEKRREWIRDALNRQKKHSENAVLDGRSVGVIADGTSLNTLISKIIFIEQPTMSGQLSVKIRTAPSEYPEAMSRLWYSIDRPMMLKQIIFPPEASQPGLRKVLVEVLREEAKMLLDMKISIFAERYGFQYRKLTIKHNSSNWGSCSRAGNINLNLNLVRLPEPLCDYVILHELSHLKEPNHGPGFHILLERLCRDNIKGLIAIGSTDAEKYKAWIDGDTVSGKTLTPLNEVLSREVSSWRMV
;
A
#
# COMPACT_ATOMS: atom_id res chain seq x y z
N MET A 1 -17.73 -6.52 22.55
CA MET A 1 -16.61 -5.72 23.12
C MET A 1 -17.17 -4.44 23.66
N THR A 2 -16.95 -4.13 24.94
CA THR A 2 -17.34 -2.84 25.53
C THR A 2 -16.19 -1.85 25.32
N GLU A 3 -16.50 -0.75 24.65
CA GLU A 3 -15.57 0.36 24.44
C GLU A 3 -15.98 1.52 25.36
N LYS A 4 -15.01 2.23 25.91
CA LYS A 4 -15.17 3.48 26.64
C LYS A 4 -14.23 4.52 26.04
N LEU A 5 -14.71 5.73 25.83
CA LEU A 5 -13.89 6.84 25.39
C LEU A 5 -13.34 7.56 26.63
N TYR A 6 -12.07 7.93 26.56
CA TYR A 6 -11.38 8.75 27.54
C TYR A 6 -10.74 9.92 26.81
N GLU A 7 -11.03 11.12 27.24
CA GLU A 7 -10.44 12.34 26.71
C GLU A 7 -9.18 12.67 27.50
N ASP A 8 -8.04 12.45 26.87
CA ASP A 8 -6.74 12.75 27.46
C ASP A 8 -6.34 14.18 27.12
N PRO A 9 -5.85 14.98 28.10
CA PRO A 9 -5.49 16.39 27.86
C PRO A 9 -4.40 16.59 26.80
N GLU A 10 -3.50 15.63 26.62
CA GLU A 10 -2.39 15.72 25.68
C GLU A 10 -2.68 14.98 24.38
N PHE A 11 -3.30 13.80 24.45
CA PHE A 11 -3.45 12.90 23.32
C PHE A 11 -4.85 12.93 22.68
N GLY A 12 -5.79 13.69 23.25
CA GLY A 12 -7.17 13.74 22.82
C GLY A 12 -7.91 12.43 23.10
N ILE A 13 -8.76 11.99 22.17
CA ILE A 13 -9.61 10.81 22.38
C ILE A 13 -8.80 9.52 22.38
N VAL A 14 -8.84 8.81 23.51
CA VAL A 14 -8.27 7.46 23.70
C VAL A 14 -9.41 6.45 23.82
N VAL A 15 -9.33 5.36 23.06
CA VAL A 15 -10.34 4.28 23.11
C VAL A 15 -9.87 3.18 24.05
N LEU A 16 -10.59 2.99 25.14
CA LEU A 16 -10.39 1.89 26.08
C LEU A 16 -11.27 0.71 25.68
N ARG A 17 -10.69 -0.47 25.47
CA ARG A 17 -11.41 -1.68 25.01
C ARG A 17 -11.22 -2.81 25.99
N LYS A 18 -12.32 -3.40 26.46
CA LYS A 18 -12.27 -4.65 27.22
C LYS A 18 -12.06 -5.84 26.30
N ASN A 19 -11.14 -6.74 26.69
CA ASN A 19 -10.87 -7.96 25.96
C ASN A 19 -10.72 -9.15 26.92
N VAL A 20 -11.57 -10.15 26.74
CA VAL A 20 -11.58 -11.39 27.56
C VAL A 20 -10.32 -12.22 27.37
N ARG A 21 -9.72 -12.17 26.16
CA ARG A 21 -8.52 -12.94 25.83
C ARG A 21 -7.21 -12.25 26.22
N SER A 22 -7.27 -10.99 26.61
CA SER A 22 -6.09 -10.24 27.01
C SER A 22 -5.70 -10.56 28.45
N ARG A 23 -4.42 -10.88 28.66
CA ARG A 23 -3.85 -11.16 30.00
C ARG A 23 -3.16 -9.93 30.62
N ALA A 24 -2.88 -8.91 29.83
CA ALA A 24 -2.22 -7.69 30.26
C ALA A 24 -2.82 -6.46 29.57
N VAL A 25 -2.65 -5.28 30.19
CA VAL A 25 -2.97 -4.00 29.55
C VAL A 25 -1.97 -3.74 28.42
N SER A 26 -2.46 -3.35 27.27
CA SER A 26 -1.62 -2.98 26.13
C SER A 26 -2.08 -1.69 25.48
N ILE A 27 -1.13 -0.90 24.96
CA ILE A 27 -1.38 0.35 24.24
C ILE A 27 -1.00 0.14 22.78
N ARG A 28 -1.88 0.58 21.91
CA ARG A 28 -1.62 0.64 20.46
C ARG A 28 -1.76 2.07 19.99
N VAL A 29 -0.72 2.59 19.39
CA VAL A 29 -0.69 3.88 18.71
C VAL A 29 -0.82 3.63 17.20
N LYS A 30 -1.74 4.31 16.53
CA LYS A 30 -1.97 4.20 15.09
C LYS A 30 -1.59 5.49 14.37
N GLY A 31 -1.07 5.38 13.15
CA GLY A 31 -0.78 6.54 12.29
C GLY A 31 -2.03 7.26 11.80
N VAL A 32 -3.18 6.57 11.75
CA VAL A 32 -4.47 7.09 11.27
C VAL A 32 -5.45 7.17 12.43
N GLN A 33 -6.27 8.20 12.44
CA GLN A 33 -7.35 8.36 13.42
C GLN A 33 -8.40 7.23 13.28
N ASN A 34 -8.93 6.79 14.41
CA ASN A 34 -10.05 5.85 14.45
C ASN A 34 -11.39 6.61 14.21
N LYS A 35 -12.50 5.88 14.19
CA LYS A 35 -13.84 6.44 14.00
C LYS A 35 -14.26 7.51 15.02
N TYR A 36 -13.52 7.67 16.11
CA TYR A 36 -13.74 8.67 17.15
C TYR A 36 -12.72 9.82 17.10
N GLY A 37 -11.87 9.88 16.08
CA GLY A 37 -10.84 10.92 15.93
C GLY A 37 -9.53 10.66 16.70
N GLY A 38 -9.47 9.60 17.52
CA GLY A 38 -8.29 9.29 18.31
C GLY A 38 -7.29 8.38 17.58
N ARG A 39 -6.01 8.47 17.94
CA ARG A 39 -4.93 7.63 17.42
C ARG A 39 -4.49 6.54 18.39
N ILE A 40 -4.96 6.57 19.64
CA ILE A 40 -4.54 5.69 20.71
C ILE A 40 -5.69 4.77 21.11
N SER A 41 -5.38 3.50 21.29
CA SER A 41 -6.29 2.54 21.88
C SER A 41 -5.59 1.73 22.96
N VAL A 42 -6.26 1.57 24.10
CA VAL A 42 -5.79 0.78 25.23
C VAL A 42 -6.67 -0.46 25.37
N THR A 43 -6.07 -1.62 25.28
CA THR A 43 -6.75 -2.89 25.54
C THR A 43 -6.59 -3.24 27.01
N VAL A 44 -7.71 -3.40 27.70
CA VAL A 44 -7.75 -3.70 29.14
C VAL A 44 -8.32 -5.12 29.31
N PRO A 45 -7.63 -6.01 30.06
CA PRO A 45 -8.18 -7.31 30.43
C PRO A 45 -9.56 -7.19 31.07
N TRP A 46 -10.40 -8.18 30.90
CA TRP A 46 -11.77 -8.16 31.45
C TRP A 46 -11.77 -8.05 32.98
N SER A 47 -10.79 -8.68 33.63
CA SER A 47 -10.61 -8.69 35.10
C SER A 47 -10.18 -7.36 35.72
N LEU A 48 -9.62 -6.43 34.93
CA LEU A 48 -9.15 -5.14 35.40
C LEU A 48 -10.19 -4.05 35.16
N ARG A 49 -10.12 -2.92 35.88
CA ARG A 49 -11.00 -1.76 35.68
C ARG A 49 -10.48 -0.90 34.52
N TYR A 50 -11.32 -0.06 33.92
CA TYR A 50 -10.88 0.92 32.92
C TYR A 50 -9.85 1.90 33.49
N GLN A 51 -9.93 2.20 34.82
CA GLN A 51 -8.98 3.05 35.49
C GLN A 51 -7.56 2.48 35.44
N ASP A 52 -7.40 1.16 35.50
CA ASP A 52 -6.08 0.50 35.38
C ASP A 52 -5.47 0.72 33.98
N GLY A 53 -6.33 0.78 32.95
CA GLY A 53 -5.93 1.14 31.59
C GLY A 53 -5.46 2.60 31.48
N ILE A 54 -6.16 3.53 32.14
CA ILE A 54 -5.78 4.94 32.20
C ILE A 54 -4.46 5.10 32.98
N ASN A 55 -4.34 4.47 34.14
CA ASN A 55 -3.10 4.49 34.93
C ASN A 55 -1.90 3.91 34.15
N TYR A 56 -2.12 2.90 33.33
CA TYR A 56 -1.10 2.35 32.48
C TYR A 56 -0.70 3.31 31.34
N LEU A 57 -1.67 4.02 30.76
CA LEU A 57 -1.43 5.08 29.77
C LEU A 57 -0.57 6.19 30.38
N GLU A 58 -0.90 6.67 31.60
CA GLU A 58 -0.12 7.68 32.32
C GLU A 58 1.34 7.28 32.49
N LYS A 59 1.59 6.03 32.94
CA LYS A 59 2.95 5.50 33.07
C LYS A 59 3.73 5.38 31.77
N ARG A 60 3.06 5.45 30.63
CA ARG A 60 3.64 5.28 29.30
C ARG A 60 3.56 6.53 28.43
N ARG A 61 3.25 7.71 29.00
CA ARG A 61 3.12 8.96 28.23
C ARG A 61 4.32 9.26 27.35
N GLU A 62 5.52 9.16 27.90
CA GLU A 62 6.75 9.41 27.14
C GLU A 62 6.89 8.46 25.94
N TRP A 63 6.68 7.16 26.16
CA TRP A 63 6.69 6.17 25.07
C TRP A 63 5.62 6.46 24.00
N ILE A 64 4.43 6.92 24.41
CA ILE A 64 3.35 7.29 23.48
C ILE A 64 3.75 8.51 22.65
N ARG A 65 4.33 9.54 23.28
CA ARG A 65 4.88 10.72 22.60
C ARG A 65 5.89 10.34 21.54
N ASP A 66 6.86 9.52 21.92
CA ASP A 66 7.89 9.03 21.01
C ASP A 66 7.31 8.20 19.86
N ALA A 67 6.32 7.36 20.15
CA ALA A 67 5.65 6.57 19.13
C ALA A 67 4.89 7.45 18.14
N LEU A 68 4.17 8.49 18.63
CA LEU A 68 3.47 9.46 17.78
C LEU A 68 4.44 10.29 16.94
N ASN A 69 5.56 10.75 17.53
CA ASN A 69 6.59 11.52 16.83
C ASN A 69 7.28 10.67 15.75
N ARG A 70 7.64 9.42 16.06
CA ARG A 70 8.18 8.50 15.05
C ARG A 70 7.20 8.27 13.90
N GLN A 71 5.92 8.08 14.20
CA GLN A 71 4.90 7.89 13.15
C GLN A 71 4.70 9.16 12.31
N LYS A 72 4.72 10.34 12.94
CA LYS A 72 4.63 11.63 12.24
C LYS A 72 5.80 11.80 11.27
N LYS A 73 7.04 11.67 11.78
CA LYS A 73 8.26 11.77 10.97
C LYS A 73 8.29 10.72 9.84
N HIS A 74 7.84 9.50 10.13
CA HIS A 74 7.76 8.45 9.11
C HIS A 74 6.71 8.76 8.04
N SER A 75 5.58 9.38 8.42
CA SER A 75 4.55 9.81 7.48
C SER A 75 5.04 10.98 6.61
N GLU A 76 5.71 11.96 7.21
CA GLU A 76 6.29 13.10 6.49
C GLU A 76 7.34 12.63 5.48
N ASN A 77 8.26 11.76 5.89
CA ASN A 77 9.25 11.17 4.98
C ASN A 77 8.59 10.37 3.87
N ALA A 78 7.54 9.61 4.17
CA ALA A 78 6.83 8.84 3.14
C ALA A 78 6.14 9.74 2.10
N VAL A 79 5.70 10.94 2.48
CA VAL A 79 5.17 11.94 1.53
C VAL A 79 6.31 12.52 0.68
N LEU A 80 7.42 12.91 1.30
CA LEU A 80 8.60 13.46 0.58
C LEU A 80 9.16 12.45 -0.42
N ASP A 81 9.19 11.18 -0.07
CA ASP A 81 9.68 10.10 -0.94
C ASP A 81 8.63 9.60 -1.96
N GLY A 82 7.45 10.24 -2.04
CA GLY A 82 6.37 9.83 -2.94
C GLY A 82 5.66 8.51 -2.55
N ARG A 83 6.03 7.89 -1.42
CA ARG A 83 5.43 6.64 -0.91
C ARG A 83 4.08 6.83 -0.24
N SER A 84 3.66 8.07 -0.02
CA SER A 84 2.36 8.44 0.52
C SER A 84 1.83 9.68 -0.20
N VAL A 85 0.51 9.82 -0.26
CA VAL A 85 -0.15 11.03 -0.75
C VAL A 85 -0.46 11.94 0.43
N GLY A 86 0.19 13.10 0.48
CA GLY A 86 -0.04 14.15 1.47
C GLY A 86 -1.33 14.94 1.23
N VAL A 87 -1.30 16.21 1.56
CA VAL A 87 -2.36 17.16 1.17
C VAL A 87 -2.31 17.35 -0.34
N ILE A 88 -3.45 17.25 -1.00
CA ILE A 88 -3.59 17.48 -2.43
C ILE A 88 -3.81 18.98 -2.65
N ALA A 89 -2.89 19.61 -3.38
CA ALA A 89 -2.92 21.02 -3.74
C ALA A 89 -2.57 21.19 -5.21
N ASP A 90 -2.57 22.42 -5.70
CA ASP A 90 -2.09 22.72 -7.04
C ASP A 90 -0.66 22.23 -7.25
N GLY A 91 -0.38 21.62 -8.39
CA GLY A 91 0.91 21.01 -8.73
C GLY A 91 1.20 19.67 -8.02
N THR A 92 0.35 19.20 -7.09
CA THR A 92 0.52 17.87 -6.50
C THR A 92 0.54 16.83 -7.61
N SER A 93 1.57 15.99 -7.63
CA SER A 93 1.69 14.93 -8.63
C SER A 93 2.05 13.59 -8.00
N LEU A 94 1.64 12.52 -8.64
CA LEU A 94 2.02 11.15 -8.29
C LEU A 94 2.17 10.30 -9.56
N ASN A 95 3.08 9.35 -9.50
CA ASN A 95 3.26 8.38 -10.56
C ASN A 95 2.53 7.08 -10.23
N THR A 96 2.02 6.45 -11.26
CA THR A 96 1.60 5.05 -11.25
C THR A 96 2.48 4.27 -12.21
N LEU A 97 2.26 2.97 -12.31
CA LEU A 97 2.98 2.14 -13.29
C LEU A 97 2.72 2.56 -14.74
N ILE A 98 1.63 3.26 -15.01
CA ILE A 98 1.18 3.58 -16.37
C ILE A 98 0.90 5.06 -16.63
N SER A 99 0.84 5.89 -15.58
CA SER A 99 0.55 7.32 -15.75
C SER A 99 1.25 8.20 -14.73
N LYS A 100 1.41 9.47 -15.10
CA LYS A 100 1.67 10.58 -14.19
C LYS A 100 0.37 11.35 -13.97
N ILE A 101 -0.10 11.42 -12.74
CA ILE A 101 -1.30 12.14 -12.34
C ILE A 101 -0.86 13.49 -11.76
N ILE A 102 -1.43 14.59 -12.25
CA ILE A 102 -1.15 15.96 -11.77
C ILE A 102 -2.47 16.61 -11.38
N PHE A 103 -2.51 17.23 -10.23
CA PHE A 103 -3.62 18.05 -9.75
C PHE A 103 -3.40 19.51 -10.14
N ILE A 104 -4.40 20.13 -10.74
CA ILE A 104 -4.36 21.52 -11.24
C ILE A 104 -5.55 22.26 -10.65
N GLU A 105 -5.28 23.29 -9.85
CA GLU A 105 -6.32 24.17 -9.32
C GLU A 105 -6.71 25.20 -10.38
N GLN A 106 -7.99 25.26 -10.72
CA GLN A 106 -8.54 26.26 -11.65
C GLN A 106 -9.91 26.72 -11.15
N PRO A 107 -10.18 28.04 -11.14
CA PRO A 107 -11.51 28.55 -10.86
C PRO A 107 -12.53 27.99 -11.86
N THR A 108 -13.64 27.48 -11.38
CA THR A 108 -14.74 27.04 -12.25
C THR A 108 -15.78 28.13 -12.37
N MET A 109 -16.17 28.45 -13.62
CA MET A 109 -17.19 29.49 -13.89
C MET A 109 -18.60 29.11 -13.39
N SER A 110 -18.84 27.89 -12.97
CA SER A 110 -20.20 27.37 -12.71
C SER A 110 -20.49 27.00 -11.25
N GLY A 111 -19.55 27.20 -10.32
CA GLY A 111 -19.76 26.78 -8.92
C GLY A 111 -19.98 25.27 -8.71
N GLN A 112 -19.99 24.48 -9.78
CA GLN A 112 -20.09 23.04 -9.72
C GLN A 112 -18.69 22.44 -9.61
N LEU A 113 -18.48 21.56 -8.63
CA LEU A 113 -17.32 20.69 -8.46
C LEU A 113 -17.18 19.73 -9.66
N SER A 114 -16.79 20.25 -10.82
CA SER A 114 -16.50 19.41 -11.97
C SER A 114 -15.02 19.10 -12.01
N VAL A 115 -14.66 17.91 -11.58
CA VAL A 115 -13.31 17.40 -11.80
C VAL A 115 -13.22 16.90 -13.24
N LYS A 116 -12.37 17.55 -14.04
CA LYS A 116 -12.10 17.15 -15.41
C LYS A 116 -10.82 16.32 -15.43
N ILE A 117 -10.90 15.10 -15.96
CA ILE A 117 -9.72 14.28 -16.23
C ILE A 117 -9.37 14.48 -17.69
N ARG A 118 -8.23 15.11 -17.96
CA ARG A 118 -7.65 15.19 -19.30
C ARG A 118 -6.59 14.10 -19.41
N THR A 119 -6.74 13.25 -20.40
CA THR A 119 -5.75 12.25 -20.75
C THR A 119 -5.04 12.72 -22.02
N ALA A 120 -3.72 12.70 -22.05
CA ALA A 120 -3.01 12.94 -23.28
C ALA A 120 -3.40 11.87 -24.31
N PRO A 121 -3.66 12.25 -25.58
CA PRO A 121 -3.88 11.28 -26.63
C PRO A 121 -2.63 10.41 -26.71
N SER A 122 -2.79 9.12 -26.53
CA SER A 122 -1.69 8.17 -26.58
C SER A 122 -2.01 7.07 -27.58
N GLU A 123 -1.01 6.58 -28.24
CA GLU A 123 -0.98 5.33 -29.01
C GLU A 123 -1.11 4.11 -28.08
N TYR A 124 -1.92 4.23 -27.08
CA TYR A 124 -1.94 3.45 -25.84
C TYR A 124 -2.37 1.98 -25.96
N PRO A 125 -3.35 1.58 -26.80
CA PRO A 125 -3.74 0.17 -26.89
C PRO A 125 -2.60 -0.74 -27.36
N GLU A 126 -1.75 -0.28 -28.26
CA GLU A 126 -0.58 -1.04 -28.71
C GLU A 126 0.57 -1.01 -27.70
N ALA A 127 0.76 0.09 -27.00
CA ALA A 127 1.76 0.19 -25.95
C ALA A 127 1.43 -0.71 -24.76
N MET A 128 0.16 -0.91 -24.42
CA MET A 128 -0.24 -1.78 -23.31
C MET A 128 0.10 -3.26 -23.54
N SER A 129 0.03 -3.76 -24.75
CA SER A 129 0.45 -5.12 -25.06
C SER A 129 1.96 -5.32 -24.89
N ARG A 130 2.73 -4.24 -24.89
CA ARG A 130 4.19 -4.19 -24.71
C ARG A 130 4.62 -3.72 -23.32
N LEU A 131 3.71 -3.34 -22.43
CA LEU A 131 3.98 -2.80 -21.10
C LEU A 131 4.91 -3.67 -20.24
N TRP A 132 4.85 -4.97 -20.44
CA TRP A 132 5.67 -5.97 -19.76
C TRP A 132 7.10 -6.06 -20.28
N TYR A 133 7.39 -5.47 -21.45
CA TYR A 133 8.61 -5.73 -22.21
C TYR A 133 9.23 -4.48 -22.82
N SER A 134 8.81 -3.28 -22.43
CA SER A 134 9.35 -2.02 -22.95
C SER A 134 9.74 -1.05 -21.83
N ILE A 135 10.97 -0.58 -21.88
CA ILE A 135 11.55 0.44 -20.98
C ILE A 135 11.00 1.81 -21.30
N ASP A 136 10.83 2.10 -22.59
CA ASP A 136 10.37 3.39 -23.11
C ASP A 136 8.84 3.44 -23.09
N ARG A 137 8.26 3.40 -21.88
CA ARG A 137 6.81 3.57 -21.73
C ARG A 137 6.47 5.05 -21.90
N PRO A 138 5.67 5.44 -22.87
CA PRO A 138 5.05 6.74 -22.80
C PRO A 138 4.08 6.73 -21.62
N MET A 139 4.50 7.32 -20.51
CA MET A 139 3.59 7.51 -19.38
C MET A 139 2.43 8.39 -19.81
N MET A 140 1.21 7.97 -19.56
CA MET A 140 0.03 8.80 -19.77
C MET A 140 0.05 9.97 -18.78
N LEU A 141 -0.19 11.17 -19.27
CA LEU A 141 -0.44 12.32 -18.42
C LEU A 141 -1.94 12.44 -18.12
N LYS A 142 -2.30 12.36 -16.84
CA LYS A 142 -3.68 12.60 -16.36
C LYS A 142 -3.69 13.87 -15.53
N GLN A 143 -4.46 14.86 -15.98
CA GLN A 143 -4.65 16.11 -15.26
C GLN A 143 -6.00 16.07 -14.54
N ILE A 144 -5.98 16.18 -13.22
CA ILE A 144 -7.17 16.32 -12.39
C ILE A 144 -7.34 17.81 -12.10
N ILE A 145 -8.27 18.45 -12.82
CA ILE A 145 -8.56 19.88 -12.70
C ILE A 145 -9.65 20.04 -11.65
N PHE A 146 -9.41 20.85 -10.62
CA PHE A 146 -10.32 21.05 -9.50
C PHE A 146 -10.47 22.52 -9.11
N PRO A 147 -11.64 22.94 -8.56
CA PRO A 147 -11.84 24.30 -8.06
C PRO A 147 -11.18 24.53 -6.70
N PRO A 148 -10.88 25.80 -6.35
CA PRO A 148 -10.26 26.15 -5.04
C PRO A 148 -11.03 25.63 -3.82
N GLU A 149 -12.37 25.53 -3.92
CA GLU A 149 -13.24 25.06 -2.85
C GLU A 149 -13.28 23.53 -2.69
N ALA A 150 -12.55 22.79 -3.52
CA ALA A 150 -12.56 21.34 -3.48
C ALA A 150 -12.03 20.80 -2.15
N SER A 151 -12.82 19.98 -1.50
CA SER A 151 -12.44 19.38 -0.23
C SER A 151 -11.40 18.26 -0.41
N GLN A 152 -10.48 18.11 0.55
CA GLN A 152 -9.51 17.02 0.53
C GLN A 152 -10.14 15.62 0.42
N PRO A 153 -11.25 15.30 1.12
CA PRO A 153 -11.96 14.03 0.91
C PRO A 153 -12.48 13.87 -0.52
N GLY A 154 -12.97 14.95 -1.13
CA GLY A 154 -13.45 14.94 -2.52
C GLY A 154 -12.32 14.63 -3.51
N LEU A 155 -11.18 15.32 -3.38
CA LEU A 155 -10.00 15.11 -4.22
C LEU A 155 -9.44 13.68 -4.07
N ARG A 156 -9.38 13.16 -2.84
CA ARG A 156 -8.98 11.78 -2.59
C ARG A 156 -9.95 10.78 -3.21
N LYS A 157 -11.25 11.03 -3.18
CA LYS A 157 -12.24 10.17 -3.82
C LYS A 157 -12.01 10.09 -5.33
N VAL A 158 -11.76 11.23 -5.98
CA VAL A 158 -11.43 11.26 -7.41
C VAL A 158 -10.14 10.50 -7.71
N LEU A 159 -9.09 10.71 -6.92
CA LEU A 159 -7.85 9.96 -7.06
C LEU A 159 -8.08 8.44 -6.95
N VAL A 160 -8.87 8.02 -5.97
CA VAL A 160 -9.21 6.59 -5.78
C VAL A 160 -9.91 6.01 -7.00
N GLU A 161 -10.82 6.76 -7.64
CA GLU A 161 -11.49 6.27 -8.86
C GLU A 161 -10.51 6.17 -10.05
N VAL A 162 -9.62 7.15 -10.22
CA VAL A 162 -8.56 7.09 -11.25
C VAL A 162 -7.67 5.87 -11.04
N LEU A 163 -7.21 5.64 -9.80
CA LEU A 163 -6.39 4.49 -9.46
C LEU A 163 -7.15 3.16 -9.64
N ARG A 164 -8.46 3.16 -9.36
CA ARG A 164 -9.32 1.98 -9.53
C ARG A 164 -9.40 1.54 -10.99
N GLU A 165 -9.60 2.49 -11.90
CA GLU A 165 -9.67 2.19 -13.34
C GLU A 165 -8.33 1.64 -13.85
N GLU A 166 -7.21 2.25 -13.46
CA GLU A 166 -5.88 1.74 -13.80
C GLU A 166 -5.64 0.34 -13.21
N ALA A 167 -6.01 0.15 -11.94
CA ALA A 167 -5.82 -1.12 -11.26
C ALA A 167 -6.64 -2.26 -11.88
N LYS A 168 -7.90 -2.01 -12.25
CA LYS A 168 -8.73 -3.02 -12.92
C LYS A 168 -8.06 -3.55 -14.17
N MET A 169 -7.54 -2.65 -14.98
CA MET A 169 -6.93 -2.99 -16.26
C MET A 169 -5.57 -3.66 -16.06
N LEU A 170 -4.68 -3.00 -15.32
CA LEU A 170 -3.28 -3.43 -15.20
C LEU A 170 -3.12 -4.70 -14.35
N LEU A 171 -3.80 -4.76 -13.20
CA LEU A 171 -3.64 -5.89 -12.29
C LEU A 171 -4.31 -7.16 -12.82
N ASP A 172 -5.41 -7.03 -13.57
CA ASP A 172 -6.06 -8.16 -14.24
C ASP A 172 -5.12 -8.79 -15.28
N MET A 173 -4.50 -7.95 -16.09
CA MET A 173 -3.49 -8.39 -17.05
C MET A 173 -2.28 -9.04 -16.38
N LYS A 174 -1.71 -8.37 -15.35
CA LYS A 174 -0.52 -8.87 -14.64
C LYS A 174 -0.76 -10.23 -13.99
N ILE A 175 -1.86 -10.38 -13.26
CA ILE A 175 -2.15 -11.65 -12.59
C ILE A 175 -2.39 -12.78 -13.60
N SER A 176 -3.03 -12.50 -14.74
CA SER A 176 -3.28 -13.48 -15.81
C SER A 176 -1.97 -13.99 -16.41
N ILE A 177 -1.04 -13.07 -16.71
CA ILE A 177 0.29 -13.42 -17.24
C ILE A 177 1.08 -14.25 -16.22
N PHE A 178 1.11 -13.86 -14.95
CA PHE A 178 1.82 -14.64 -13.93
C PHE A 178 1.16 -15.99 -13.66
N ALA A 179 -0.17 -16.06 -13.69
CA ALA A 179 -0.89 -17.33 -13.53
C ALA A 179 -0.56 -18.29 -14.66
N GLU A 180 -0.55 -17.84 -15.90
CA GLU A 180 -0.17 -18.62 -17.06
C GLU A 180 1.31 -19.04 -17.00
N ARG A 181 2.22 -18.08 -16.78
CA ARG A 181 3.68 -18.32 -16.74
C ARG A 181 4.11 -19.34 -15.69
N TYR A 182 3.48 -19.31 -14.51
CA TYR A 182 3.88 -20.15 -13.37
C TYR A 182 2.92 -21.30 -13.06
N GLY A 183 1.90 -21.49 -13.90
CA GLY A 183 0.94 -22.60 -13.77
C GLY A 183 0.07 -22.48 -12.52
N PHE A 184 -0.46 -21.29 -12.26
CA PHE A 184 -1.45 -21.05 -11.21
C PHE A 184 -2.87 -20.99 -11.80
N GLN A 185 -3.85 -21.46 -11.01
CA GLN A 185 -5.25 -21.32 -11.34
C GLN A 185 -5.97 -20.63 -10.18
N TYR A 186 -6.44 -19.41 -10.41
CA TYR A 186 -7.27 -18.68 -9.45
C TYR A 186 -8.72 -18.62 -9.94
N ARG A 187 -9.65 -18.50 -8.98
CA ARG A 187 -11.10 -18.50 -9.30
C ARG A 187 -11.60 -17.13 -9.73
N LYS A 188 -11.21 -16.09 -9.02
CA LYS A 188 -11.69 -14.71 -9.23
C LYS A 188 -10.70 -13.71 -8.72
N LEU A 189 -10.49 -12.62 -9.48
CA LEU A 189 -9.81 -11.42 -9.02
C LEU A 189 -10.84 -10.36 -8.60
N THR A 190 -10.55 -9.64 -7.53
CA THR A 190 -11.33 -8.47 -7.10
C THR A 190 -10.38 -7.33 -6.71
N ILE A 191 -10.56 -6.15 -7.31
CA ILE A 191 -9.82 -4.95 -6.94
C ILE A 191 -10.50 -4.27 -5.75
N LYS A 192 -9.78 -4.12 -4.66
CA LYS A 192 -10.24 -3.55 -3.39
C LYS A 192 -9.57 -2.22 -3.09
N HIS A 193 -10.24 -1.39 -2.30
CA HIS A 193 -9.64 -0.22 -1.64
C HIS A 193 -9.61 -0.48 -0.13
N ASN A 194 -8.54 -1.06 0.34
CA ASN A 194 -8.31 -1.36 1.75
C ASN A 194 -7.23 -0.43 2.32
N SER A 195 -7.31 -0.13 3.59
CA SER A 195 -6.33 0.69 4.31
C SER A 195 -5.21 -0.12 4.99
N SER A 196 -5.28 -1.45 4.96
CA SER A 196 -4.38 -2.30 5.75
C SER A 196 -3.70 -3.43 4.98
N ASN A 197 -4.30 -3.91 3.88
CA ASN A 197 -3.80 -5.08 3.16
C ASN A 197 -3.56 -4.76 1.69
N TRP A 198 -2.40 -5.14 1.18
CA TRP A 198 -2.04 -5.01 -0.23
C TRP A 198 -2.71 -6.08 -1.09
N GLY A 199 -2.94 -7.27 -0.53
CA GLY A 199 -3.61 -8.37 -1.17
C GLY A 199 -4.20 -9.34 -0.18
N SER A 200 -4.93 -10.33 -0.66
CA SER A 200 -5.35 -11.52 0.08
C SER A 200 -5.80 -12.63 -0.86
N CYS A 201 -5.46 -13.87 -0.53
CA CYS A 201 -5.94 -15.06 -1.20
C CYS A 201 -6.81 -15.89 -0.25
N SER A 202 -7.99 -16.33 -0.70
CA SER A 202 -8.84 -17.24 0.07
C SER A 202 -8.54 -18.68 -0.26
N ARG A 203 -8.92 -19.61 0.63
CA ARG A 203 -8.84 -21.06 0.37
C ARG A 203 -9.61 -21.52 -0.88
N ALA A 204 -10.62 -20.76 -1.30
CA ALA A 204 -11.39 -21.03 -2.51
C ALA A 204 -10.73 -20.48 -3.79
N GLY A 205 -9.51 -19.96 -3.71
CA GLY A 205 -8.79 -19.39 -4.85
C GLY A 205 -9.28 -18.00 -5.30
N ASN A 206 -10.03 -17.27 -4.45
CA ASN A 206 -10.37 -15.89 -4.77
C ASN A 206 -9.25 -14.97 -4.29
N ILE A 207 -8.74 -14.14 -5.20
CA ILE A 207 -7.66 -13.18 -4.94
C ILE A 207 -8.26 -11.78 -4.89
N ASN A 208 -7.88 -11.02 -3.87
CA ASN A 208 -8.16 -9.60 -3.79
C ASN A 208 -6.84 -8.85 -3.88
N LEU A 209 -6.77 -7.83 -4.71
CA LEU A 209 -5.62 -6.93 -4.85
C LEU A 209 -6.04 -5.49 -4.52
N ASN A 210 -5.18 -4.76 -3.85
CA ASN A 210 -5.42 -3.36 -3.53
C ASN A 210 -5.16 -2.48 -4.75
N LEU A 211 -6.07 -1.54 -5.03
CA LEU A 211 -5.88 -0.59 -6.13
C LEU A 211 -4.58 0.23 -6.02
N ASN A 212 -4.08 0.46 -4.81
CA ASN A 212 -2.83 1.19 -4.59
C ASN A 212 -1.58 0.47 -5.13
N LEU A 213 -1.67 -0.80 -5.55
CA LEU A 213 -0.57 -1.53 -6.15
C LEU A 213 -0.03 -0.86 -7.41
N VAL A 214 -0.87 -0.15 -8.17
CA VAL A 214 -0.43 0.58 -9.37
C VAL A 214 0.51 1.75 -9.06
N ARG A 215 0.60 2.18 -7.80
CA ARG A 215 1.52 3.23 -7.33
C ARG A 215 2.88 2.71 -6.93
N LEU A 216 3.01 1.41 -6.75
CA LEU A 216 4.29 0.80 -6.38
C LEU A 216 5.21 0.73 -7.60
N PRO A 217 6.55 0.79 -7.41
CA PRO A 217 7.50 0.31 -8.40
C PRO A 217 7.13 -1.09 -8.88
N GLU A 218 7.37 -1.39 -10.14
CA GLU A 218 6.94 -2.66 -10.75
C GLU A 218 7.39 -3.91 -9.98
N PRO A 219 8.66 -4.04 -9.53
CA PRO A 219 9.08 -5.18 -8.74
C PRO A 219 8.26 -5.40 -7.47
N LEU A 220 7.81 -4.32 -6.83
CA LEU A 220 7.01 -4.38 -5.60
C LEU A 220 5.55 -4.75 -5.88
N CYS A 221 4.97 -4.19 -6.95
CA CYS A 221 3.64 -4.59 -7.42
C CYS A 221 3.61 -6.08 -7.74
N ASP A 222 4.58 -6.54 -8.51
CA ASP A 222 4.71 -7.94 -8.93
C ASP A 222 4.92 -8.88 -7.73
N TYR A 223 5.74 -8.47 -6.77
CA TYR A 223 5.92 -9.21 -5.53
C TYR A 223 4.59 -9.50 -4.83
N VAL A 224 3.72 -8.52 -4.69
CA VAL A 224 2.41 -8.72 -4.03
C VAL A 224 1.54 -9.68 -4.83
N ILE A 225 1.51 -9.57 -6.15
CA ILE A 225 0.73 -10.48 -7.01
C ILE A 225 1.26 -11.92 -6.88
N LEU A 226 2.59 -12.11 -6.93
CA LEU A 226 3.23 -13.41 -6.77
C LEU A 226 3.02 -13.99 -5.37
N HIS A 227 3.00 -13.15 -4.33
CA HIS A 227 2.67 -13.53 -2.96
C HIS A 227 1.26 -14.13 -2.87
N GLU A 228 0.26 -13.44 -3.42
CA GLU A 228 -1.12 -13.93 -3.40
C GLU A 228 -1.31 -15.19 -4.26
N LEU A 229 -0.64 -15.27 -5.40
CA LEU A 229 -0.64 -16.48 -6.23
C LEU A 229 0.03 -17.66 -5.52
N SER A 230 1.10 -17.42 -4.75
CA SER A 230 1.79 -18.47 -3.99
C SER A 230 0.87 -19.15 -2.97
N HIS A 231 -0.09 -18.41 -2.39
CA HIS A 231 -1.08 -18.96 -1.47
C HIS A 231 -2.02 -20.02 -2.10
N LEU A 232 -2.12 -20.08 -3.42
CA LEU A 232 -2.88 -21.12 -4.11
C LEU A 232 -2.23 -22.50 -3.99
N LYS A 233 -0.89 -22.56 -3.82
CA LYS A 233 -0.12 -23.80 -3.63
C LYS A 233 0.29 -24.00 -2.17
N GLU A 234 0.64 -22.91 -1.49
CA GLU A 234 1.14 -22.90 -0.11
C GLU A 234 0.27 -21.96 0.75
N PRO A 235 -0.82 -22.46 1.37
CA PRO A 235 -1.78 -21.62 2.08
C PRO A 235 -1.23 -20.86 3.30
N ASN A 236 -0.14 -21.36 3.89
CA ASN A 236 0.47 -20.78 5.08
C ASN A 236 1.89 -20.29 4.75
N HIS A 237 2.36 -19.25 5.47
CA HIS A 237 3.71 -18.71 5.33
C HIS A 237 4.79 -19.63 5.96
N GLY A 238 4.73 -20.93 5.65
CA GLY A 238 5.74 -21.91 6.04
C GLY A 238 6.97 -21.91 5.12
N PRO A 239 7.95 -22.80 5.37
CA PRO A 239 9.15 -22.88 4.54
C PRO A 239 8.87 -23.09 3.05
N GLY A 240 7.88 -23.92 2.70
CA GLY A 240 7.48 -24.16 1.30
C GLY A 240 7.00 -22.89 0.60
N PHE A 241 6.21 -22.07 1.30
CA PHE A 241 5.77 -20.77 0.80
C PHE A 241 6.96 -19.84 0.50
N HIS A 242 7.90 -19.70 1.44
CA HIS A 242 9.04 -18.80 1.26
C HIS A 242 9.97 -19.29 0.13
N ILE A 243 10.20 -20.59 0.00
CA ILE A 243 10.99 -21.16 -1.09
C ILE A 243 10.33 -20.90 -2.44
N LEU A 244 9.00 -21.14 -2.52
CA LEU A 244 8.24 -20.88 -3.75
C LEU A 244 8.30 -19.40 -4.13
N LEU A 245 7.95 -18.52 -3.20
CA LEU A 245 7.90 -17.07 -3.44
C LEU A 245 9.28 -16.50 -3.81
N GLU A 246 10.37 -16.92 -3.14
CA GLU A 246 11.73 -16.51 -3.46
C GLU A 246 12.10 -16.87 -4.90
N ARG A 247 11.80 -18.10 -5.32
CA ARG A 247 12.05 -18.55 -6.71
C ARG A 247 11.29 -17.68 -7.72
N LEU A 248 9.99 -17.41 -7.46
CA LEU A 248 9.16 -16.61 -8.36
C LEU A 248 9.66 -15.15 -8.43
N CYS A 249 10.04 -14.57 -7.30
CA CYS A 249 10.59 -13.21 -7.24
C CYS A 249 11.90 -13.11 -8.04
N ARG A 250 12.83 -14.03 -7.85
CA ARG A 250 14.10 -14.04 -8.60
C ARG A 250 13.87 -14.18 -10.11
N ASP A 251 13.00 -15.10 -10.52
CA ASP A 251 12.68 -15.27 -11.93
C ASP A 251 12.04 -14.01 -12.54
N ASN A 252 11.12 -13.37 -11.81
CA ASN A 252 10.50 -12.13 -12.25
C ASN A 252 11.51 -10.97 -12.34
N ILE A 253 12.34 -10.77 -11.31
CA ILE A 253 13.38 -9.73 -11.31
C ILE A 253 14.38 -9.94 -12.45
N LYS A 254 14.80 -11.19 -12.68
CA LYS A 254 15.67 -11.53 -13.83
C LYS A 254 15.03 -11.12 -15.15
N GLY A 255 13.73 -11.40 -15.32
CA GLY A 255 12.98 -10.99 -16.50
C GLY A 255 12.89 -9.47 -16.64
N LEU A 256 12.62 -8.75 -15.55
CA LEU A 256 12.56 -7.29 -15.55
C LEU A 256 13.91 -6.64 -15.88
N ILE A 257 15.02 -7.17 -15.33
CA ILE A 257 16.38 -6.70 -15.67
C ILE A 257 16.68 -6.95 -17.15
N ALA A 258 16.33 -8.11 -17.68
CA ALA A 258 16.59 -8.47 -19.07
C ALA A 258 15.91 -7.53 -20.08
N ILE A 259 14.77 -6.94 -19.69
CA ILE A 259 14.09 -5.91 -20.48
C ILE A 259 14.50 -4.48 -20.08
N GLY A 260 15.50 -4.30 -19.18
CA GLY A 260 16.11 -3.04 -18.76
C GLY A 260 15.26 -2.22 -17.81
N SER A 261 14.47 -2.85 -16.93
CA SER A 261 13.76 -2.15 -15.88
C SER A 261 14.72 -1.53 -14.86
N THR A 262 14.77 -0.19 -14.81
CA THR A 262 15.61 0.54 -13.85
C THR A 262 15.22 0.26 -12.41
N ASP A 263 13.93 0.04 -12.14
CA ASP A 263 13.42 -0.31 -10.80
C ASP A 263 13.90 -1.70 -10.35
N ALA A 264 14.19 -2.60 -11.29
CA ALA A 264 14.64 -3.96 -11.00
C ALA A 264 16.17 -4.06 -10.83
N GLU A 265 16.94 -3.15 -11.44
CA GLU A 265 18.42 -3.17 -11.41
C GLU A 265 19.00 -3.16 -9.99
N LYS A 266 18.34 -2.47 -9.05
CA LYS A 266 18.78 -2.46 -7.64
C LYS A 266 18.77 -3.84 -6.97
N TYR A 267 18.05 -4.82 -7.54
CA TYR A 267 18.00 -6.21 -7.05
C TYR A 267 18.95 -7.16 -7.79
N LYS A 268 19.78 -6.66 -8.68
CA LYS A 268 20.69 -7.48 -9.52
C LYS A 268 21.57 -8.41 -8.70
N ALA A 269 22.06 -7.97 -7.54
CA ALA A 269 22.89 -8.79 -6.67
C ALA A 269 22.25 -10.12 -6.27
N TRP A 270 20.91 -10.16 -6.13
CA TRP A 270 20.16 -11.40 -5.83
C TRP A 270 20.00 -12.32 -7.02
N ILE A 271 20.24 -11.83 -8.24
CA ILE A 271 20.18 -12.63 -9.47
C ILE A 271 21.56 -13.19 -9.78
N ASP A 272 22.63 -12.43 -9.54
CA ASP A 272 24.01 -12.81 -9.84
C ASP A 272 24.60 -13.79 -8.80
N GLY A 273 24.01 -13.87 -7.59
CA GLY A 273 24.46 -14.80 -6.55
C GLY A 273 23.74 -14.63 -5.21
N ASP A 274 24.03 -15.51 -4.28
CA ASP A 274 23.46 -15.49 -2.93
C ASP A 274 24.35 -14.78 -1.90
N THR A 275 25.52 -14.30 -2.33
CA THR A 275 26.49 -13.63 -1.45
C THR A 275 27.04 -12.36 -2.11
N VAL A 276 27.19 -11.32 -1.29
CA VAL A 276 27.92 -10.10 -1.67
C VAL A 276 29.03 -9.89 -0.65
N SER A 277 30.26 -9.72 -1.12
CA SER A 277 31.46 -9.54 -0.26
C SER A 277 31.59 -10.61 0.83
N GLY A 278 31.28 -11.87 0.51
CA GLY A 278 31.39 -13.01 1.44
C GLY A 278 30.26 -13.12 2.49
N LYS A 279 29.24 -12.26 2.43
CA LYS A 279 28.06 -12.35 3.28
C LYS A 279 26.86 -12.85 2.51
N THR A 280 26.14 -13.80 3.08
CA THR A 280 24.87 -14.28 2.53
C THR A 280 23.84 -13.15 2.51
N LEU A 281 23.18 -12.97 1.37
CA LEU A 281 22.11 -11.97 1.24
C LEU A 281 20.86 -12.41 2.00
N THR A 282 20.15 -11.43 2.56
CA THR A 282 18.77 -11.65 3.00
C THR A 282 17.93 -12.12 1.80
N PRO A 283 17.03 -13.10 1.94
CA PRO A 283 16.18 -13.54 0.83
C PRO A 283 15.47 -12.37 0.12
N LEU A 284 15.39 -12.41 -1.20
CA LEU A 284 14.84 -11.32 -2.00
C LEU A 284 13.37 -11.05 -1.66
N ASN A 285 12.58 -12.10 -1.42
CA ASN A 285 11.19 -11.96 -1.02
C ASN A 285 11.01 -11.20 0.31
N GLU A 286 11.95 -11.33 1.25
CA GLU A 286 11.93 -10.55 2.50
C GLU A 286 12.29 -9.08 2.27
N VAL A 287 13.23 -8.80 1.39
CA VAL A 287 13.62 -7.43 1.02
C VAL A 287 12.43 -6.73 0.37
N LEU A 288 11.80 -7.35 -0.62
CA LEU A 288 10.62 -6.82 -1.29
C LEU A 288 9.45 -6.59 -0.31
N SER A 289 9.23 -7.52 0.61
CA SER A 289 8.21 -7.39 1.67
C SER A 289 8.42 -6.16 2.55
N ARG A 290 9.65 -5.92 2.99
CA ARG A 290 10.01 -4.74 3.80
C ARG A 290 9.80 -3.44 3.02
N GLU A 291 10.17 -3.41 1.75
CA GLU A 291 9.98 -2.24 0.90
C GLU A 291 8.49 -1.94 0.67
N VAL A 292 7.67 -2.94 0.35
CA VAL A 292 6.21 -2.78 0.24
C VAL A 292 5.61 -2.21 1.52
N SER A 293 6.09 -2.68 2.68
CA SER A 293 5.61 -2.22 4.00
C SER A 293 5.94 -0.75 4.29
N SER A 294 6.85 -0.13 3.55
CA SER A 294 7.20 1.29 3.66
C SER A 294 6.20 2.21 2.94
N TRP A 295 5.40 1.69 2.04
CA TRP A 295 4.40 2.44 1.28
C TRP A 295 3.10 2.64 2.06
N ARG A 296 2.36 3.71 1.73
CA ARG A 296 1.06 4.05 2.35
C ARG A 296 -0.04 4.07 1.30
N MET A 297 -1.16 3.48 1.65
CA MET A 297 -2.37 3.49 0.82
C MET A 297 -3.05 4.87 0.89
N VAL A 298 -3.73 5.23 -0.18
CA VAL A 298 -4.53 6.47 -0.29
C VAL A 298 -5.85 6.30 0.43
#